data_2187e5523212d6ee1d5513f591fb807f
#
_entry.id   2187e5523212d6ee1d5513f591fb807f
#
_cell.length_a   1.000
_cell.length_b   1.000
_cell.length_c   1.000
_cell.angle_alpha   90.00
_cell.angle_beta   90.00
_cell.angle_gamma   90.00
#
_symmetry.space_group_name_H-M   'P 1'
#
loop_
_entity.id
_entity.type
_entity.pdbx_description
1 polymer ?
#
loop_
_entity_poly.entity_id
_entity_poly.type
_entity_poly.pdbx_seq_one_letter_code
_entity_poly.pdbx_strand_id
1 'polypeptide(L)'
;AYLKQNYPASTTGQLACLKEAKPFNFHGHQGYDFQYEGVDCKIVKPTLEAEGKPWVMRARFWGHEPQTDIALLEHGFHIMYCDVADLYGSERAVERWNRFYQLMRKNGFEEKVVLEGMSRGGLIVYNWAAHNPSKVACIYADAPVMDFKSWPMGKGKSAGASACHSASSVHPAACLYSLPGTG
;
A
#
# COMPACT_ATOMS: atom_id res chain seq x y z
N ALA A 1 -29.59 15.11 3.29
CA ALA A 1 -30.78 14.25 3.37
C ALA A 1 -30.90 13.34 2.14
N TYR A 2 -30.59 13.82 0.93
CA TYR A 2 -30.71 13.06 -0.34
C TYR A 2 -29.81 11.82 -0.41
N LEU A 3 -28.56 11.91 0.09
CA LEU A 3 -27.60 10.80 0.06
C LEU A 3 -27.96 9.64 1.01
N LYS A 4 -28.65 9.92 2.13
CA LYS A 4 -29.06 8.87 3.07
C LYS A 4 -30.21 8.00 2.58
N GLN A 5 -31.01 8.46 1.62
CA GLN A 5 -32.20 7.74 1.12
C GLN A 5 -31.89 6.76 -0.02
N ASN A 6 -30.81 6.98 -0.78
CA ASN A 6 -30.55 6.23 -2.01
C ASN A 6 -29.39 5.20 -1.89
N TYR A 7 -28.70 5.17 -0.77
CA TYR A 7 -27.67 4.17 -0.49
C TYR A 7 -28.00 3.49 0.84
N PRO A 8 -28.66 2.32 0.81
CA PRO A 8 -28.83 1.53 2.02
C PRO A 8 -27.43 1.23 2.55
N ALA A 9 -27.23 1.49 3.86
CA ALA A 9 -26.00 1.11 4.52
C ALA A 9 -25.73 -0.36 4.23
N SER A 10 -24.77 -0.63 3.37
CA SER A 10 -24.28 -1.98 3.14
C SER A 10 -23.87 -2.50 4.52
N THR A 11 -24.52 -3.56 4.97
CA THR A 11 -24.09 -4.31 6.15
C THR A 11 -22.68 -4.77 5.83
N THR A 12 -21.72 -4.02 6.31
CA THR A 12 -20.29 -4.28 6.14
C THR A 12 -20.05 -5.68 6.67
N GLY A 13 -19.90 -6.66 5.77
CA GLY A 13 -19.44 -7.99 6.15
C GLY A 13 -18.17 -7.77 6.96
N GLN A 14 -18.23 -8.12 8.24
CA GLN A 14 -17.12 -7.90 9.15
C GLN A 14 -15.92 -8.64 8.56
N LEU A 15 -14.90 -7.91 8.13
CA LEU A 15 -13.64 -8.50 7.66
C LEU A 15 -13.19 -9.52 8.73
N ALA A 16 -13.14 -10.78 8.37
CA ALA A 16 -12.83 -11.84 9.35
C ALA A 16 -11.48 -11.61 10.05
N CYS A 17 -10.55 -10.91 9.37
CA CYS A 17 -9.26 -10.51 9.93
C CYS A 17 -9.34 -9.38 10.98
N LEU A 18 -10.49 -8.71 11.14
CA LEU A 18 -10.66 -7.62 12.11
C LEU A 18 -11.19 -8.08 13.48
N LYS A 19 -11.34 -9.38 13.73
CA LYS A 19 -11.87 -9.89 15.02
C LYS A 19 -11.02 -9.47 16.22
N GLU A 20 -9.71 -9.32 16.03
CA GLU A 20 -8.75 -8.91 17.08
C GLU A 20 -8.11 -7.55 16.74
N ALA A 21 -8.72 -6.80 15.82
CA ALA A 21 -8.17 -5.53 15.38
C ALA A 21 -8.34 -4.44 16.44
N LYS A 22 -7.30 -3.62 16.59
CA LYS A 22 -7.32 -2.47 17.50
C LYS A 22 -7.85 -1.25 16.75
N PRO A 23 -8.94 -0.65 17.23
CA PRO A 23 -9.49 0.54 16.58
C PRO A 23 -8.59 1.76 16.82
N PHE A 24 -8.51 2.65 15.82
CA PHE A 24 -7.89 3.97 15.96
C PHE A 24 -8.68 5.01 15.16
N ASN A 25 -8.43 6.30 15.44
CA ASN A 25 -8.99 7.40 14.67
C ASN A 25 -7.97 7.91 13.67
N PHE A 26 -8.38 8.02 12.40
CA PHE A 26 -7.60 8.61 11.33
C PHE A 26 -8.32 9.82 10.79
N HIS A 27 -8.00 11.01 11.30
CA HIS A 27 -8.60 12.27 10.87
C HIS A 27 -10.14 12.28 10.82
N GLY A 28 -10.78 11.67 11.81
CA GLY A 28 -12.24 11.55 11.91
C GLY A 28 -12.82 10.28 11.30
N HIS A 29 -12.03 9.48 10.60
CA HIS A 29 -12.43 8.19 10.04
C HIS A 29 -12.04 7.02 10.94
N GLN A 30 -12.83 5.95 10.91
CA GLN A 30 -12.56 4.75 11.70
C GLN A 30 -11.47 3.90 11.07
N GLY A 31 -10.34 3.75 11.76
CA GLY A 31 -9.26 2.86 11.38
C GLY A 31 -9.18 1.62 12.28
N TYR A 32 -8.47 0.61 11.79
CA TYR A 32 -8.18 -0.64 12.51
C TYR A 32 -6.75 -1.10 12.22
N ASP A 33 -5.99 -1.36 13.30
CA ASP A 33 -4.72 -2.07 13.24
C ASP A 33 -4.98 -3.57 13.42
N PHE A 34 -4.41 -4.38 12.56
CA PHE A 34 -4.52 -5.83 12.64
C PHE A 34 -3.26 -6.51 12.11
N GLN A 35 -3.14 -7.80 12.38
CA GLN A 35 -2.08 -8.61 11.79
C GLN A 35 -2.65 -9.60 10.78
N TYR A 36 -1.93 -9.75 9.67
CA TYR A 36 -2.20 -10.76 8.67
C TYR A 36 -0.91 -11.54 8.37
N GLU A 37 -0.92 -12.84 8.64
CA GLU A 37 0.25 -13.73 8.51
C GLU A 37 1.51 -13.17 9.24
N GLY A 38 1.30 -12.61 10.44
CA GLY A 38 2.37 -12.02 11.24
C GLY A 38 2.90 -10.67 10.75
N VAL A 39 2.18 -10.03 9.82
CA VAL A 39 2.52 -8.72 9.26
C VAL A 39 1.56 -7.66 9.76
N ASP A 40 2.10 -6.52 10.17
CA ASP A 40 1.30 -5.37 10.58
C ASP A 40 0.55 -4.78 9.38
N CYS A 41 -0.76 -4.67 9.54
CA CYS A 41 -1.67 -4.13 8.54
C CYS A 41 -2.58 -3.09 9.16
N LYS A 42 -3.06 -2.16 8.30
CA LYS A 42 -4.03 -1.14 8.68
C LYS A 42 -5.12 -1.04 7.62
N ILE A 43 -6.31 -0.71 8.05
CA ILE A 43 -7.42 -0.32 7.19
C ILE A 43 -8.12 0.89 7.79
N VAL A 44 -8.40 1.90 6.98
CA VAL A 44 -9.27 3.02 7.33
C VAL A 44 -10.50 2.95 6.46
N LYS A 45 -11.66 3.04 7.07
CA LYS A 45 -12.95 3.00 6.41
C LYS A 45 -13.47 4.40 6.12
N PRO A 46 -14.02 4.65 4.95
CA PRO A 46 -14.77 5.88 4.71
C PRO A 46 -16.03 5.91 5.57
N THR A 47 -16.54 7.11 5.84
CA THR A 47 -17.82 7.28 6.53
C THR A 47 -18.98 6.75 5.69
N LEU A 48 -18.89 6.94 4.37
CA LEU A 48 -19.84 6.41 3.39
C LEU A 48 -19.04 5.68 2.31
N GLU A 49 -19.24 4.36 2.24
CA GLU A 49 -18.54 3.49 1.29
C GLU A 49 -19.08 3.70 -0.13
N ALA A 50 -18.19 3.90 -1.10
CA ALA A 50 -18.57 3.93 -2.51
C ALA A 50 -18.88 2.52 -3.04
N GLU A 51 -19.71 2.45 -4.08
CA GLU A 51 -20.04 1.20 -4.75
C GLU A 51 -18.78 0.49 -5.25
N GLY A 52 -18.74 -0.85 -5.13
CA GLY A 52 -17.57 -1.65 -5.51
C GLY A 52 -16.44 -1.68 -4.49
N LYS A 53 -16.55 -0.91 -3.40
CA LYS A 53 -15.50 -0.81 -2.35
C LYS A 53 -14.12 -0.47 -2.93
N PRO A 54 -13.98 0.70 -3.58
CA PRO A 54 -12.69 1.12 -4.08
C PRO A 54 -11.70 1.32 -2.93
N TRP A 55 -10.43 1.07 -3.22
CA TRP A 55 -9.41 1.09 -2.18
C TRP A 55 -8.04 1.50 -2.68
N VAL A 56 -7.24 1.98 -1.74
CA VAL A 56 -5.86 2.41 -1.95
C VAL A 56 -4.95 1.51 -1.16
N MET A 57 -3.87 1.06 -1.77
CA MET A 57 -2.77 0.39 -1.10
C MET A 57 -1.61 1.38 -0.95
N ARG A 58 -1.48 1.94 0.25
CA ARG A 58 -0.46 2.92 0.59
C ARG A 58 0.83 2.22 1.02
N ALA A 59 1.92 2.60 0.38
CA ALA A 59 3.25 2.08 0.68
C ALA A 59 4.00 3.03 1.59
N ARG A 60 4.36 2.58 2.81
CA ARG A 60 5.22 3.27 3.76
C ARG A 60 4.67 4.63 4.25
N PHE A 61 5.40 5.27 5.16
CA PHE A 61 5.10 6.62 5.68
C PHE A 61 3.62 6.84 6.06
N TRP A 62 3.06 5.87 6.79
CA TRP A 62 1.67 5.95 7.24
C TRP A 62 1.39 7.26 7.99
N GLY A 63 0.34 7.97 7.56
CA GLY A 63 -0.10 9.23 8.19
C GLY A 63 0.76 10.47 7.86
N HIS A 64 1.81 10.34 7.05
CA HIS A 64 2.57 11.48 6.56
C HIS A 64 1.89 12.05 5.32
N GLU A 65 1.71 13.39 5.27
CA GLU A 65 1.01 14.10 4.17
C GLU A 65 -0.34 13.42 3.80
N PRO A 66 -1.30 13.35 4.75
CA PRO A 66 -2.49 12.53 4.60
C PRO A 66 -3.61 13.17 3.76
N GLN A 67 -3.37 14.31 3.11
CA GLN A 67 -4.40 15.08 2.42
C GLN A 67 -5.09 14.28 1.32
N THR A 68 -4.32 13.52 0.55
CA THR A 68 -4.84 12.63 -0.51
C THR A 68 -5.65 11.49 0.10
N ASP A 69 -5.16 10.86 1.18
CA ASP A 69 -5.89 9.80 1.89
C ASP A 69 -7.25 10.30 2.40
N ILE A 70 -7.25 11.49 3.06
CA ILE A 70 -8.47 12.09 3.60
C ILE A 70 -9.47 12.38 2.48
N ALA A 71 -9.02 12.99 1.38
CA ALA A 71 -9.89 13.28 0.25
C ALA A 71 -10.48 12.00 -0.36
N LEU A 72 -9.69 10.93 -0.49
CA LEU A 72 -10.16 9.65 -1.00
C LEU A 72 -11.15 8.97 -0.04
N LEU A 73 -10.94 9.05 1.28
CA LEU A 73 -11.90 8.59 2.29
C LEU A 73 -13.23 9.35 2.19
N GLU A 74 -13.20 10.67 1.96
CA GLU A 74 -14.41 11.49 1.74
C GLU A 74 -15.16 11.08 0.47
N HIS A 75 -14.45 10.54 -0.54
CA HIS A 75 -15.03 9.98 -1.77
C HIS A 75 -15.39 8.49 -1.68
N GLY A 76 -15.33 7.91 -0.48
CA GLY A 76 -15.79 6.54 -0.24
C GLY A 76 -14.76 5.44 -0.49
N PHE A 77 -13.49 5.81 -0.69
CA PHE A 77 -12.40 4.85 -0.79
C PHE A 77 -11.95 4.35 0.59
N HIS A 78 -11.47 3.14 0.65
CA HIS A 78 -10.76 2.63 1.82
C HIS A 78 -9.25 2.87 1.66
N ILE A 79 -8.57 3.23 2.75
CA ILE A 79 -7.10 3.35 2.75
C ILE A 79 -6.52 2.18 3.50
N MET A 80 -5.58 1.48 2.88
CA MET A 80 -4.99 0.26 3.42
C MET A 80 -3.48 0.31 3.42
N TYR A 81 -2.91 -0.36 4.40
CA TYR A 81 -1.47 -0.53 4.56
C TYR A 81 -1.16 -1.98 4.91
N CYS A 82 -0.14 -2.51 4.28
CA CYS A 82 0.47 -3.78 4.64
C CYS A 82 1.99 -3.58 4.67
N ASP A 83 2.61 -3.85 5.80
CA ASP A 83 4.01 -3.51 6.02
C ASP A 83 4.96 -4.32 5.14
N VAL A 84 5.73 -3.59 4.34
CA VAL A 84 6.83 -4.08 3.50
C VAL A 84 8.04 -3.14 3.58
N ALA A 85 8.08 -2.31 4.64
CA ALA A 85 9.01 -1.19 4.73
C ALA A 85 10.47 -1.61 4.57
N ASP A 86 10.88 -2.70 5.21
CA ASP A 86 12.26 -3.17 5.24
C ASP A 86 12.58 -4.19 4.13
N LEU A 87 11.65 -4.38 3.20
CA LEU A 87 11.81 -5.29 2.06
C LEU A 87 12.22 -4.58 0.77
N TYR A 88 12.31 -3.26 0.76
CA TYR A 88 12.83 -2.42 -0.34
C TYR A 88 12.26 -2.76 -1.73
N GLY A 89 11.00 -3.14 -1.81
CA GLY A 89 10.35 -3.52 -3.07
C GLY A 89 10.82 -4.85 -3.67
N SER A 90 11.51 -5.70 -2.90
CA SER A 90 11.97 -7.02 -3.33
C SER A 90 10.81 -7.96 -3.70
N GLU A 91 11.12 -9.12 -4.29
CA GLU A 91 10.11 -10.15 -4.58
C GLU A 91 9.32 -10.56 -3.34
N ARG A 92 9.97 -10.66 -2.18
CA ARG A 92 9.27 -10.92 -0.91
C ARG A 92 8.25 -9.85 -0.58
N ALA A 93 8.52 -8.58 -0.91
CA ALA A 93 7.55 -7.50 -0.75
C ALA A 93 6.38 -7.67 -1.74
N VAL A 94 6.67 -8.00 -2.99
CA VAL A 94 5.65 -8.27 -4.02
C VAL A 94 4.76 -9.44 -3.62
N GLU A 95 5.33 -10.55 -3.16
CA GLU A 95 4.57 -11.70 -2.69
C GLU A 95 3.70 -11.38 -1.48
N ARG A 96 4.21 -10.61 -0.52
CA ARG A 96 3.45 -10.15 0.65
C ARG A 96 2.25 -9.30 0.22
N TRP A 97 2.45 -8.35 -0.67
CA TRP A 97 1.37 -7.54 -1.22
C TRP A 97 0.40 -8.35 -2.08
N ASN A 98 0.85 -9.37 -2.79
CA ASN A 98 -0.04 -10.29 -3.50
C ASN A 98 -0.98 -11.03 -2.54
N ARG A 99 -0.47 -11.54 -1.40
CA ARG A 99 -1.31 -12.21 -0.39
C ARG A 99 -2.30 -11.23 0.24
N PHE A 100 -1.87 -10.02 0.58
CA PHE A 100 -2.73 -8.98 1.10
C PHE A 100 -3.82 -8.57 0.08
N TYR A 101 -3.45 -8.38 -1.18
CA TYR A 101 -4.41 -8.14 -2.26
C TYR A 101 -5.46 -9.26 -2.34
N GLN A 102 -5.06 -10.52 -2.29
CA GLN A 102 -5.99 -11.65 -2.31
C GLN A 102 -6.93 -11.65 -1.09
N LEU A 103 -6.43 -11.27 0.07
CA LEU A 103 -7.27 -11.09 1.27
C LEU A 103 -8.35 -10.04 1.02
N MET A 104 -7.99 -8.89 0.45
CA MET A 104 -8.94 -7.82 0.14
C MET A 104 -9.97 -8.27 -0.91
N ARG A 105 -9.54 -8.96 -1.97
CA ARG A 105 -10.46 -9.50 -2.98
C ARG A 105 -11.47 -10.48 -2.39
N LYS A 106 -11.05 -11.37 -1.49
CA LYS A 106 -11.96 -12.28 -0.77
C LYS A 106 -12.98 -11.56 0.09
N ASN A 107 -12.70 -10.33 0.50
CA ASN A 107 -13.59 -9.47 1.28
C ASN A 107 -14.42 -8.50 0.42
N GLY A 108 -14.42 -8.68 -0.91
CA GLY A 108 -15.30 -7.97 -1.84
C GLY A 108 -14.81 -6.57 -2.23
N PHE A 109 -13.54 -6.24 -2.01
CA PHE A 109 -12.97 -4.98 -2.50
C PHE A 109 -12.77 -5.01 -4.02
N GLU A 110 -12.76 -3.82 -4.64
CA GLU A 110 -12.59 -3.63 -6.08
C GLU A 110 -11.35 -4.36 -6.62
N GLU A 111 -11.45 -4.92 -7.83
CA GLU A 111 -10.34 -5.65 -8.45
C GLU A 111 -9.14 -4.76 -8.72
N LYS A 112 -9.39 -3.55 -9.22
CA LYS A 112 -8.31 -2.61 -9.49
C LYS A 112 -8.07 -1.71 -8.29
N VAL A 113 -6.84 -1.71 -7.80
CA VAL A 113 -6.41 -0.94 -6.65
C VAL A 113 -5.65 0.32 -7.06
N VAL A 114 -5.87 1.40 -6.34
CA VAL A 114 -5.00 2.57 -6.41
C VAL A 114 -3.74 2.30 -5.60
N LEU A 115 -2.57 2.56 -6.17
CA LEU A 115 -1.30 2.44 -5.47
C LEU A 115 -0.79 3.83 -5.10
N GLU A 116 -0.42 3.99 -3.84
CA GLU A 116 0.17 5.23 -3.34
C GLU A 116 1.57 4.99 -2.83
N GLY A 117 2.54 5.77 -3.34
CA GLY A 117 3.94 5.65 -2.95
C GLY A 117 4.66 6.98 -2.86
N MET A 118 5.14 7.30 -1.65
CA MET A 118 6.00 8.44 -1.41
C MET A 118 7.45 7.96 -1.21
N SER A 119 8.43 8.70 -1.75
CA SER A 119 9.85 8.43 -1.52
C SER A 119 10.19 6.95 -1.75
N ARG A 120 10.77 6.27 -0.75
CA ARG A 120 11.11 4.82 -0.79
C ARG A 120 9.91 3.90 -1.03
N GLY A 121 8.68 4.37 -0.78
CA GLY A 121 7.47 3.64 -1.11
C GLY A 121 7.30 3.37 -2.61
N GLY A 122 7.93 4.19 -3.45
CA GLY A 122 7.96 3.98 -4.90
C GLY A 122 8.51 2.62 -5.30
N LEU A 123 9.53 2.10 -4.59
CA LEU A 123 10.15 0.81 -4.93
C LEU A 123 9.12 -0.34 -4.99
N ILE A 124 8.29 -0.47 -3.97
CA ILE A 124 7.28 -1.53 -3.97
C ILE A 124 6.12 -1.22 -4.92
N VAL A 125 5.66 0.03 -4.98
CA VAL A 125 4.55 0.44 -5.85
C VAL A 125 4.84 0.10 -7.31
N TYR A 126 5.98 0.53 -7.83
CA TYR A 126 6.32 0.28 -9.23
C TYR A 126 6.66 -1.18 -9.50
N ASN A 127 7.35 -1.86 -8.59
CA ASN A 127 7.65 -3.28 -8.77
C ASN A 127 6.38 -4.14 -8.73
N TRP A 128 5.48 -3.89 -7.78
CA TRP A 128 4.21 -4.61 -7.72
C TRP A 128 3.33 -4.35 -8.95
N ALA A 129 3.26 -3.09 -9.40
CA ALA A 129 2.53 -2.72 -10.60
C ALA A 129 3.07 -3.42 -11.85
N ALA A 130 4.39 -3.52 -11.99
CA ALA A 130 5.02 -4.22 -13.10
C ALA A 130 4.66 -5.72 -13.14
N HIS A 131 4.52 -6.36 -11.97
CA HIS A 131 4.11 -7.77 -11.88
C HIS A 131 2.59 -7.97 -11.98
N ASN A 132 1.80 -6.93 -11.73
CA ASN A 132 0.34 -7.01 -11.64
C ASN A 132 -0.38 -5.89 -12.42
N PRO A 133 -0.05 -5.61 -13.68
CA PRO A 133 -0.56 -4.43 -14.39
C PRO A 133 -2.09 -4.41 -14.53
N SER A 134 -2.72 -5.56 -14.65
CA SER A 134 -4.19 -5.66 -14.76
C SER A 134 -4.94 -5.32 -13.47
N LYS A 135 -4.25 -5.38 -12.32
CA LYS A 135 -4.82 -5.11 -10.99
C LYS A 135 -4.69 -3.66 -10.54
N VAL A 136 -4.04 -2.81 -11.34
CA VAL A 136 -3.77 -1.41 -10.99
C VAL A 136 -4.80 -0.51 -11.63
N ALA A 137 -5.47 0.32 -10.83
CA ALA A 137 -6.35 1.38 -11.31
C ALA A 137 -5.53 2.61 -11.75
N CYS A 138 -4.68 3.09 -10.84
CA CYS A 138 -3.73 4.17 -11.08
C CYS A 138 -2.62 4.13 -10.03
N ILE A 139 -1.58 4.91 -10.25
CA ILE A 139 -0.49 5.12 -9.31
C ILE A 139 -0.44 6.62 -8.98
N TYR A 140 -0.51 6.94 -7.69
CA TYR A 140 -0.16 8.23 -7.16
C TYR A 140 1.22 8.12 -6.49
N ALA A 141 2.18 8.90 -6.97
CA ALA A 141 3.55 8.82 -6.48
C ALA A 141 4.12 10.23 -6.23
N ASP A 142 4.63 10.45 -5.03
CA ASP A 142 5.28 11.68 -4.64
C ASP A 142 6.78 11.44 -4.42
N ALA A 143 7.60 12.14 -5.22
CA ALA A 143 9.07 12.02 -5.23
C ALA A 143 9.57 10.57 -5.11
N PRO A 144 9.06 9.63 -5.93
CA PRO A 144 9.27 8.20 -5.71
C PRO A 144 10.71 7.78 -6.02
N VAL A 145 11.25 6.88 -5.20
CA VAL A 145 12.41 6.09 -5.56
C VAL A 145 11.96 4.95 -6.47
N MET A 146 12.46 4.93 -7.69
CA MET A 146 12.07 3.95 -8.72
C MET A 146 13.19 2.95 -9.03
N ASP A 147 14.42 3.24 -8.62
CA ASP A 147 15.59 2.42 -8.89
C ASP A 147 16.38 2.18 -7.60
N PHE A 148 16.47 0.92 -7.21
CA PHE A 148 17.25 0.48 -6.05
C PHE A 148 18.74 0.83 -6.17
N LYS A 149 19.28 0.92 -7.37
CA LYS A 149 20.66 1.30 -7.61
C LYS A 149 20.93 2.77 -7.24
N SER A 150 19.96 3.66 -7.46
CA SER A 150 20.05 5.06 -7.07
C SER A 150 19.90 5.21 -5.55
N TRP A 151 18.97 4.48 -4.98
CA TRP A 151 18.74 4.41 -3.54
C TRP A 151 18.19 3.02 -3.18
N PRO A 152 18.69 2.32 -2.14
CA PRO A 152 19.73 2.76 -1.17
C PRO A 152 21.18 2.57 -1.62
N MET A 153 21.46 1.97 -2.80
CA MET A 153 22.84 1.65 -3.20
C MET A 153 23.72 2.87 -3.51
N GLY A 154 23.15 4.07 -3.67
CA GLY A 154 23.89 5.30 -3.86
C GLY A 154 24.70 5.38 -5.14
N LYS A 155 24.36 4.61 -6.17
CA LYS A 155 24.97 4.72 -7.49
C LYS A 155 24.39 5.92 -8.22
N GLY A 156 25.28 6.82 -8.68
CA GLY A 156 24.90 8.05 -9.36
C GLY A 156 24.99 9.28 -8.46
N LYS A 157 24.24 10.35 -8.79
CA LYS A 157 24.25 11.63 -8.07
C LYS A 157 23.23 11.74 -6.95
N SER A 158 22.58 10.63 -6.56
CA SER A 158 21.54 10.67 -5.53
C SER A 158 22.14 10.69 -4.11
N ALA A 159 21.43 11.32 -3.18
CA ALA A 159 21.82 11.39 -1.75
C ALA A 159 21.74 10.04 -1.01
N GLY A 160 21.43 8.93 -1.70
CA GLY A 160 21.21 7.61 -1.12
C GLY A 160 22.47 6.91 -0.60
N ALA A 161 23.66 7.37 -0.99
CA ALA A 161 24.95 6.75 -0.64
C ALA A 161 25.19 6.62 0.88
N SER A 162 24.68 7.55 1.68
CA SER A 162 24.83 7.52 3.15
C SER A 162 23.93 6.49 3.85
N ALA A 163 22.85 6.06 3.23
CA ALA A 163 21.93 5.08 3.81
C ALA A 163 22.45 3.64 3.72
N CYS A 164 23.33 3.33 2.76
CA CYS A 164 23.92 2.01 2.60
C CYS A 164 24.86 1.59 3.73
N HIS A 165 25.50 2.55 4.42
CA HIS A 165 26.44 2.26 5.49
C HIS A 165 25.77 1.78 6.79
N SER A 166 24.50 2.09 6.98
CA SER A 166 23.72 1.62 8.15
C SER A 166 22.98 0.29 7.89
N ALA A 167 22.93 -0.18 6.64
CA ALA A 167 22.22 -1.39 6.24
C ALA A 167 23.16 -2.61 6.10
N SER A 168 24.27 -2.64 6.80
CA SER A 168 25.25 -3.74 6.78
C SER A 168 24.72 -5.11 7.27
N SER A 169 23.43 -5.21 7.60
CA SER A 169 22.74 -6.45 7.93
C SER A 169 21.85 -7.02 6.79
N VAL A 170 21.79 -6.37 5.63
CA VAL A 170 21.01 -6.88 4.49
C VAL A 170 21.90 -7.82 3.67
N HIS A 171 21.55 -9.09 3.68
CA HIS A 171 22.24 -10.16 2.96
C HIS A 171 22.43 -9.78 1.47
N PRO A 172 23.64 -9.97 0.88
CA PRO A 172 23.96 -9.59 -0.50
C PRO A 172 23.06 -10.20 -1.59
N ALA A 173 22.35 -11.29 -1.26
CA ALA A 173 21.44 -11.97 -2.19
C ALA A 173 20.17 -11.15 -2.56
N ALA A 174 19.87 -10.07 -1.85
CA ALA A 174 18.73 -9.18 -2.20
C ALA A 174 19.07 -8.16 -3.30
N CYS A 175 20.32 -8.10 -3.75
CA CYS A 175 20.81 -7.10 -4.69
C CYS A 175 20.88 -7.56 -6.16
N LEU A 176 20.50 -8.79 -6.49
CA LEU A 176 20.63 -9.33 -7.83
C LEU A 176 19.27 -9.49 -8.51
N TYR A 177 18.64 -8.39 -8.91
CA TYR A 177 17.61 -8.45 -9.94
C TYR A 177 18.04 -7.64 -11.16
N SER A 178 18.49 -8.41 -12.16
CA SER A 178 18.58 -7.97 -13.54
C SER A 178 17.16 -7.98 -14.11
N LEU A 179 16.70 -6.85 -14.62
CA LEU A 179 15.53 -6.81 -15.48
C LEU A 179 15.79 -7.77 -16.68
N PRO A 180 14.80 -8.56 -17.12
CA PRO A 180 14.97 -9.34 -18.34
C PRO A 180 15.31 -8.38 -19.49
N GLY A 181 16.41 -8.67 -20.15
CA GLY A 181 16.88 -7.89 -21.30
C GLY A 181 15.83 -7.90 -22.39
N THR A 182 15.49 -6.71 -22.88
CA THR A 182 14.87 -6.55 -24.20
C THR A 182 15.90 -6.95 -25.23
N GLY A 183 15.78 -8.16 -25.77
CA GLY A 183 16.36 -8.55 -27.04
C GLY A 183 15.47 -8.14 -28.19
#